data_f6e1ce15324d40657eda2a3994fefe89
#
_entry.id   f6e1ce15324d40657eda2a3994fefe89
#
_cell.length_a   1.000
_cell.length_b   1.000
_cell.length_c   1.000
_cell.angle_alpha   90.00
_cell.angle_beta   90.00
_cell.angle_gamma   90.00
#
_symmetry.space_group_name_H-M   'P 1'
#
loop_
_entity.id
_entity.type
_entity.pdbx_description
1 polymer ?
#
loop_
_entity_poly.entity_id
_entity_poly.type
_entity_poly.pdbx_seq_one_letter_code
_entity_poly.pdbx_strand_id
1 'polypeptide(L)'
;LYLKGMLGRNVSGLIIEGTRSSFPNPNLRLYKEIRRRNFPTLFIHNHYQNETFDSVEMSDARAGYELTRILIQNGHTRIGGIFKYDDWQGIERYRGFIECLSDFGIDFQEDWIRWYSTRDMEEKLSKKGLQRMYRRTKDCTAMILYNDEVAGSYMDFLKDRGLRVPEDISLVSFDDAGPEQEA
;
A
#
# COMPACT_ATOMS: atom_id res chain seq x y z
N LEU A 1 -0.32 20.24 -11.81
CA LEU A 1 0.61 20.97 -12.70
C LEU A 1 1.06 20.11 -13.86
N TYR A 2 1.54 18.89 -13.61
CA TYR A 2 2.10 17.99 -14.64
C TYR A 2 1.09 17.59 -15.71
N LEU A 3 -0.11 17.13 -15.35
CA LEU A 3 -1.13 16.71 -16.30
C LEU A 3 -1.51 17.83 -17.30
N LYS A 4 -1.69 19.06 -16.82
CA LYS A 4 -1.96 20.20 -17.69
C LYS A 4 -0.80 20.52 -18.64
N GLY A 5 0.44 20.38 -18.16
CA GLY A 5 1.64 20.55 -19.00
C GLY A 5 1.76 19.47 -20.06
N MET A 6 1.39 18.22 -19.76
CA MET A 6 1.40 17.12 -20.73
C MET A 6 0.37 17.32 -21.85
N LEU A 7 -0.82 17.77 -21.51
CA LEU A 7 -1.87 18.05 -22.51
C LEU A 7 -1.53 19.18 -23.49
N GLY A 8 -0.60 20.04 -23.12
CA GLY A 8 -0.06 21.10 -24.00
C GLY A 8 1.13 20.66 -24.85
N ARG A 9 1.63 19.44 -24.69
CA ARG A 9 2.71 18.87 -25.47
C ARG A 9 2.16 17.99 -26.59
N ASN A 10 2.95 17.79 -27.64
CA ASN A 10 2.58 16.92 -28.76
C ASN A 10 2.85 15.44 -28.38
N VAL A 11 2.04 14.88 -27.46
CA VAL A 11 2.09 13.48 -27.04
C VAL A 11 0.91 12.72 -27.64
N SER A 12 1.11 11.43 -27.97
CA SER A 12 0.09 10.59 -28.62
C SER A 12 -0.87 9.94 -27.65
N GLY A 13 -0.55 9.89 -26.35
CA GLY A 13 -1.38 9.29 -25.29
C GLY A 13 -0.75 9.50 -23.94
N LEU A 14 -1.46 9.05 -22.89
CA LEU A 14 -1.04 9.13 -21.48
C LEU A 14 -1.12 7.75 -20.84
N ILE A 15 -0.08 7.40 -20.10
CA ILE A 15 -0.12 6.35 -19.08
C ILE A 15 -0.03 7.08 -17.74
N ILE A 16 -1.00 6.84 -16.87
CA ILE A 16 -1.17 7.60 -15.63
C ILE A 16 -1.19 6.66 -14.44
N GLU A 17 -0.33 6.91 -13.47
CA GLU A 17 -0.51 6.39 -12.12
C GLU A 17 -1.14 7.48 -11.25
N GLY A 18 -2.30 7.17 -10.67
CA GLY A 18 -3.05 8.13 -9.86
C GLY A 18 -2.46 8.26 -8.46
N THR A 19 -2.06 9.46 -8.06
CA THR A 19 -1.62 9.71 -6.69
C THR A 19 -2.80 10.00 -5.78
N ARG A 20 -2.79 9.50 -4.53
CA ARG A 20 -3.86 9.65 -3.54
C ARG A 20 -5.21 9.20 -4.10
N SER A 21 -5.20 8.05 -4.73
CA SER A 21 -6.31 7.51 -5.52
C SER A 21 -7.55 7.14 -4.69
N SER A 22 -7.40 6.97 -3.37
CA SER A 22 -8.53 6.74 -2.45
C SER A 22 -9.36 7.99 -2.18
N PHE A 23 -8.87 9.18 -2.53
CA PHE A 23 -9.58 10.44 -2.33
C PHE A 23 -10.19 10.98 -3.62
N PRO A 24 -11.23 11.83 -3.53
CA PRO A 24 -11.76 12.52 -4.68
C PRO A 24 -10.68 13.32 -5.40
N ASN A 25 -10.61 13.17 -6.72
CA ASN A 25 -9.58 13.79 -7.52
C ASN A 25 -9.82 15.29 -7.71
N PRO A 26 -8.89 16.17 -7.29
CA PRO A 26 -9.04 17.62 -7.48
C PRO A 26 -8.93 18.06 -8.95
N ASN A 27 -8.44 17.17 -9.84
CA ASN A 27 -8.23 17.44 -11.26
C ASN A 27 -9.38 16.96 -12.17
N LEU A 28 -10.57 16.71 -11.62
CA LEU A 28 -11.72 16.18 -12.37
C LEU A 28 -12.00 16.93 -13.69
N ARG A 29 -11.82 18.26 -13.72
CA ARG A 29 -12.02 19.06 -14.94
C ARG A 29 -11.06 18.66 -16.07
N LEU A 30 -9.81 18.36 -15.73
CA LEU A 30 -8.79 17.95 -16.72
C LEU A 30 -9.10 16.54 -17.25
N TYR A 31 -9.51 15.62 -16.39
CA TYR A 31 -9.90 14.28 -16.81
C TYR A 31 -11.16 14.29 -17.70
N LYS A 32 -12.16 15.11 -17.36
CA LYS A 32 -13.32 15.32 -18.24
C LYS A 32 -12.93 15.90 -19.60
N GLU A 33 -11.96 16.77 -19.66
CA GLU A 33 -11.47 17.34 -20.91
C GLU A 33 -10.71 16.29 -21.74
N ILE A 34 -9.84 15.48 -21.13
CA ILE A 34 -9.15 14.35 -21.76
C ILE A 34 -10.16 13.42 -22.42
N ARG A 35 -11.20 13.05 -21.69
CA ARG A 35 -12.25 12.15 -22.17
C ARG A 35 -13.07 12.78 -23.31
N ARG A 36 -13.45 14.06 -23.21
CA ARG A 36 -14.14 14.78 -24.26
C ARG A 36 -13.35 14.84 -25.58
N ARG A 37 -12.04 14.87 -25.46
CA ARG A 37 -11.12 14.87 -26.63
C ARG A 37 -10.83 13.46 -27.16
N ASN A 38 -11.38 12.42 -26.57
CA ASN A 38 -11.03 11.02 -26.84
C ASN A 38 -9.52 10.79 -26.83
N PHE A 39 -8.81 11.46 -25.91
CA PHE A 39 -7.35 11.37 -25.84
C PHE A 39 -6.95 10.00 -25.27
N PRO A 40 -6.13 9.20 -25.96
CA PRO A 40 -5.75 7.87 -25.49
C PRO A 40 -5.14 7.94 -24.09
N THR A 41 -5.77 7.26 -23.14
CA THR A 41 -5.36 7.32 -21.73
C THR A 41 -5.59 5.98 -21.06
N LEU A 42 -4.54 5.46 -20.41
CA LEU A 42 -4.55 4.24 -19.63
C LEU A 42 -4.10 4.55 -18.20
N PHE A 43 -4.85 4.10 -17.22
CA PHE A 43 -4.39 4.09 -15.84
C PHE A 43 -3.65 2.79 -15.53
N ILE A 44 -2.64 2.88 -14.68
CA ILE A 44 -1.91 1.73 -14.13
C ILE A 44 -1.95 1.75 -12.61
N HIS A 45 -1.97 0.57 -12.00
CA HIS A 45 -2.00 0.29 -10.56
C HIS A 45 -3.26 0.75 -9.82
N ASN A 46 -3.92 1.79 -10.26
CA ASN A 46 -5.15 2.31 -9.67
C ASN A 46 -5.93 3.19 -10.66
N HIS A 47 -7.18 3.46 -10.33
CA HIS A 47 -8.02 4.42 -11.03
C HIS A 47 -8.74 5.33 -10.02
N TYR A 48 -9.35 6.42 -10.51
CA TYR A 48 -10.24 7.24 -9.69
C TYR A 48 -11.68 6.79 -9.88
N GLN A 49 -12.38 6.47 -8.81
CA GLN A 49 -13.72 5.86 -8.81
C GLN A 49 -14.78 6.62 -9.64
N ASN A 50 -14.61 7.92 -9.82
CA ASN A 50 -15.57 8.76 -10.54
C ASN A 50 -15.22 9.01 -12.01
N GLU A 51 -14.20 8.34 -12.53
CA GLU A 51 -13.71 8.51 -13.90
C GLU A 51 -13.60 7.15 -14.59
N THR A 52 -14.25 7.01 -15.74
CA THR A 52 -14.20 5.79 -16.56
C THR A 52 -13.09 5.92 -17.60
N PHE A 53 -11.91 5.49 -17.25
CA PHE A 53 -10.79 5.24 -18.17
C PHE A 53 -10.41 3.76 -18.12
N ASP A 54 -9.77 3.29 -19.18
CA ASP A 54 -9.17 1.97 -19.15
C ASP A 54 -8.08 1.92 -18.08
N SER A 55 -8.03 0.81 -17.32
CA SER A 55 -7.02 0.61 -16.29
C SER A 55 -6.45 -0.80 -16.32
N VAL A 56 -5.19 -0.92 -15.91
CA VAL A 56 -4.53 -2.19 -15.62
C VAL A 56 -4.14 -2.16 -14.15
N GLU A 57 -4.75 -3.03 -13.38
CA GLU A 57 -4.63 -3.06 -11.93
C GLU A 57 -4.25 -4.43 -11.42
N MET A 58 -3.61 -4.46 -10.26
CA MET A 58 -3.34 -5.70 -9.53
C MET A 58 -4.57 -6.12 -8.73
N SER A 59 -4.69 -7.41 -8.46
CA SER A 59 -5.71 -7.93 -7.53
C SER A 59 -5.26 -7.71 -6.08
N ASP A 60 -5.12 -6.45 -5.67
CA ASP A 60 -4.54 -6.06 -4.38
C ASP A 60 -5.26 -6.69 -3.17
N ALA A 61 -6.60 -6.75 -3.21
CA ALA A 61 -7.36 -7.43 -2.15
C ALA A 61 -7.04 -8.92 -2.08
N ARG A 62 -6.97 -9.60 -3.25
CA ARG A 62 -6.58 -11.00 -3.28
C ARG A 62 -5.15 -11.19 -2.78
N ALA A 63 -4.23 -10.34 -3.16
CA ALA A 63 -2.84 -10.39 -2.68
C ALA A 63 -2.76 -10.18 -1.16
N GLY A 64 -3.51 -9.21 -0.60
CA GLY A 64 -3.63 -9.01 0.84
C GLY A 64 -4.18 -10.22 1.57
N TYR A 65 -5.21 -10.85 1.01
CA TYR A 65 -5.78 -12.11 1.52
C TYR A 65 -4.74 -13.24 1.53
N GLU A 66 -4.07 -13.48 0.40
CA GLU A 66 -3.11 -14.57 0.27
C GLU A 66 -1.89 -14.43 1.19
N LEU A 67 -1.32 -13.22 1.31
CA LEU A 67 -0.22 -12.97 2.24
C LEU A 67 -0.64 -13.19 3.69
N THR A 68 -1.83 -12.75 4.06
CA THR A 68 -2.38 -12.98 5.41
C THR A 68 -2.60 -14.47 5.65
N ARG A 69 -3.12 -15.19 4.66
CA ARG A 69 -3.34 -16.63 4.72
C ARG A 69 -2.02 -17.39 4.95
N ILE A 70 -0.93 -16.97 4.29
CA ILE A 70 0.40 -17.54 4.50
C ILE A 70 0.83 -17.38 5.96
N LEU A 71 0.65 -16.22 6.56
CA LEU A 71 0.98 -16.00 7.97
C LEU A 71 0.15 -16.91 8.89
N ILE A 72 -1.15 -17.01 8.64
CA ILE A 72 -2.06 -17.86 9.43
C ILE A 72 -1.65 -19.35 9.31
N GLN A 73 -1.35 -19.81 8.10
CA GLN A 73 -0.89 -21.19 7.85
C GLN A 73 0.44 -21.51 8.54
N ASN A 74 1.25 -20.49 8.82
CA ASN A 74 2.47 -20.63 9.62
C ASN A 74 2.22 -20.45 11.14
N GLY A 75 0.96 -20.47 11.57
CA GLY A 75 0.58 -20.48 12.99
C GLY A 75 0.44 -19.12 13.65
N HIS A 76 0.52 -18.03 12.88
CA HIS A 76 0.34 -16.68 13.44
C HIS A 76 -1.14 -16.37 13.64
N THR A 77 -1.49 -15.90 14.84
CA THR A 77 -2.83 -15.40 15.21
C THR A 77 -2.81 -13.95 15.69
N ARG A 78 -1.63 -13.43 16.04
CA ARG A 78 -1.42 -12.02 16.39
C ARG A 78 -0.71 -11.33 15.26
N ILE A 79 -1.49 -10.88 14.27
CA ILE A 79 -1.00 -10.32 13.01
C ILE A 79 -1.38 -8.84 12.97
N GLY A 80 -0.38 -7.98 12.84
CA GLY A 80 -0.57 -6.55 12.64
C GLY A 80 -0.32 -6.12 11.20
N GLY A 81 -0.53 -4.84 10.91
CA GLY A 81 -0.28 -4.32 9.58
C GLY A 81 0.10 -2.84 9.55
N ILE A 82 0.88 -2.46 8.53
CA ILE A 82 1.15 -1.06 8.18
C ILE A 82 0.65 -0.84 6.76
N PHE A 83 -0.36 0.03 6.61
CA PHE A 83 -1.03 0.28 5.34
C PHE A 83 -1.03 1.77 4.98
N LYS A 84 -1.18 2.05 3.69
CA LYS A 84 -1.28 3.40 3.15
C LYS A 84 -2.74 3.74 2.86
N TYR A 85 -3.29 4.75 3.55
CA TYR A 85 -4.72 5.04 3.47
C TYR A 85 -5.12 5.98 2.33
N ASP A 86 -4.18 6.76 1.79
CA ASP A 86 -4.47 7.69 0.70
C ASP A 86 -4.24 7.08 -0.69
N ASP A 87 -4.01 5.76 -0.76
CA ASP A 87 -3.85 5.00 -1.98
C ASP A 87 -4.89 3.87 -2.05
N TRP A 88 -5.51 3.69 -3.21
CA TRP A 88 -6.52 2.64 -3.41
C TRP A 88 -5.94 1.24 -3.21
N GLN A 89 -4.73 1.00 -3.68
CA GLN A 89 -4.01 -0.26 -3.44
C GLN A 89 -3.89 -0.57 -1.93
N GLY A 90 -3.56 0.44 -1.12
CA GLY A 90 -3.44 0.24 0.33
C GLY A 90 -4.74 -0.11 1.01
N ILE A 91 -5.87 0.47 0.55
CA ILE A 91 -7.20 0.14 1.03
C ILE A 91 -7.58 -1.29 0.63
N GLU A 92 -7.31 -1.69 -0.62
CA GLU A 92 -7.61 -3.04 -1.10
C GLU A 92 -6.73 -4.11 -0.43
N ARG A 93 -5.43 -3.87 -0.24
CA ARG A 93 -4.52 -4.75 0.51
C ARG A 93 -5.02 -4.96 1.93
N TYR A 94 -5.44 -3.88 2.60
CA TYR A 94 -6.05 -3.95 3.93
C TYR A 94 -7.40 -4.71 3.91
N ARG A 95 -8.25 -4.49 2.90
CA ARG A 95 -9.51 -5.23 2.75
C ARG A 95 -9.28 -6.74 2.71
N GLY A 96 -8.34 -7.18 1.87
CA GLY A 96 -8.00 -8.60 1.77
C GLY A 96 -7.43 -9.17 3.09
N PHE A 97 -6.63 -8.38 3.81
CA PHE A 97 -6.15 -8.75 5.14
C PHE A 97 -7.31 -9.02 6.12
N ILE A 98 -8.27 -8.10 6.20
CA ILE A 98 -9.44 -8.24 7.11
C ILE A 98 -10.34 -9.41 6.69
N GLU A 99 -10.61 -9.56 5.40
CA GLU A 99 -11.39 -10.69 4.88
C GLU A 99 -10.76 -12.03 5.29
N CYS A 100 -9.45 -12.16 5.15
CA CYS A 100 -8.74 -13.38 5.53
C CYS A 100 -8.80 -13.65 7.04
N LEU A 101 -8.57 -12.65 7.89
CA LEU A 101 -8.70 -12.82 9.35
C LEU A 101 -10.11 -13.30 9.71
N SER A 102 -11.13 -12.69 9.11
CA SER A 102 -12.53 -13.06 9.34
C SER A 102 -12.82 -14.50 8.93
N ASP A 103 -12.38 -14.92 7.75
CA ASP A 103 -12.62 -16.28 7.23
C ASP A 103 -11.96 -17.36 8.10
N PHE A 104 -10.83 -17.03 8.72
CA PHE A 104 -10.14 -17.95 9.63
C PHE A 104 -10.54 -17.78 11.10
N GLY A 105 -11.49 -16.92 11.41
CA GLY A 105 -11.99 -16.69 12.78
C GLY A 105 -10.94 -16.11 13.72
N ILE A 106 -9.99 -15.31 13.20
CA ILE A 106 -8.97 -14.65 13.99
C ILE A 106 -9.45 -13.26 14.39
N ASP A 107 -9.37 -12.97 15.69
CA ASP A 107 -9.80 -11.70 16.26
C ASP A 107 -8.98 -10.54 15.70
N PHE A 108 -9.68 -9.57 15.13
CA PHE A 108 -9.11 -8.32 14.67
C PHE A 108 -8.86 -7.37 15.84
N GLN A 109 -7.67 -6.76 15.86
CA GLN A 109 -7.29 -5.74 16.84
C GLN A 109 -6.94 -4.44 16.13
N GLU A 110 -7.79 -3.41 16.24
CA GLU A 110 -7.57 -2.12 15.58
C GLU A 110 -6.24 -1.46 15.95
N ASP A 111 -5.82 -1.62 17.21
CA ASP A 111 -4.54 -1.11 17.73
C ASP A 111 -3.30 -1.73 17.03
N TRP A 112 -3.44 -2.85 16.36
CA TRP A 112 -2.35 -3.48 15.61
C TRP A 112 -2.24 -2.99 14.18
N ILE A 113 -3.18 -2.14 13.73
CA ILE A 113 -3.15 -1.56 12.40
C ILE A 113 -2.59 -0.15 12.46
N ARG A 114 -1.58 0.11 11.65
CA ARG A 114 -0.93 1.40 11.53
C ARG A 114 -1.12 1.96 10.14
N TRP A 115 -1.38 3.24 10.06
CA TRP A 115 -1.68 3.93 8.83
C TRP A 115 -0.69 5.04 8.59
N TYR A 116 -0.36 5.25 7.31
CA TYR A 116 0.37 6.42 6.83
C TYR A 116 -0.21 6.90 5.50
N SER A 117 0.22 8.07 5.06
CA SER A 117 -0.15 8.67 3.77
C SER A 117 1.10 9.14 3.04
N THR A 118 0.94 9.46 1.76
CA THR A 118 2.01 10.11 0.96
C THR A 118 2.56 11.37 1.65
N ARG A 119 1.71 12.09 2.38
CA ARG A 119 2.10 13.34 3.04
C ARG A 119 2.95 13.16 4.29
N ASP A 120 2.66 12.13 5.09
CA ASP A 120 3.32 11.89 6.37
C ASP A 120 4.26 10.67 6.37
N MET A 121 4.51 10.09 5.19
CA MET A 121 5.32 8.89 4.99
C MET A 121 6.72 9.06 5.61
N GLU A 122 7.43 10.12 5.26
CA GLU A 122 8.78 10.39 5.77
C GLU A 122 8.81 10.45 7.31
N GLU A 123 7.86 11.15 7.94
CA GLU A 123 7.74 11.19 9.40
C GLU A 123 7.40 9.82 9.99
N LYS A 124 6.42 9.13 9.40
CA LYS A 124 5.90 7.86 9.90
C LYS A 124 6.91 6.72 9.79
N LEU A 125 7.68 6.68 8.71
CA LEU A 125 8.71 5.66 8.48
C LEU A 125 10.07 6.06 9.07
N SER A 126 10.21 7.25 9.67
CA SER A 126 11.39 7.59 10.46
C SER A 126 11.55 6.66 11.68
N LYS A 127 12.75 6.54 12.23
CA LYS A 127 13.01 5.75 13.46
C LYS A 127 12.04 6.09 14.60
N LYS A 128 11.69 7.38 14.79
CA LYS A 128 10.71 7.82 15.80
C LYS A 128 9.28 7.41 15.44
N GLY A 129 8.92 7.50 14.17
CA GLY A 129 7.60 7.08 13.68
C GLY A 129 7.40 5.58 13.86
N LEU A 130 8.35 4.77 13.38
CA LEU A 130 8.34 3.31 13.54
C LEU A 130 8.34 2.90 15.01
N GLN A 131 9.07 3.62 15.89
CA GLN A 131 8.99 3.39 17.33
C GLN A 131 7.57 3.59 17.89
N ARG A 132 6.83 4.59 17.42
CA ARG A 132 5.44 4.82 17.84
C ARG A 132 4.52 3.71 17.34
N MET A 133 4.71 3.25 16.09
CA MET A 133 3.96 2.13 15.54
C MET A 133 4.25 0.84 16.30
N TYR A 134 5.51 0.50 16.50
CA TYR A 134 5.94 -0.71 17.19
C TYR A 134 5.40 -0.83 18.62
N ARG A 135 5.28 0.28 19.36
CA ARG A 135 4.68 0.25 20.71
C ARG A 135 3.25 -0.32 20.73
N ARG A 136 2.52 -0.16 19.65
CA ARG A 136 1.16 -0.69 19.50
C ARG A 136 1.13 -2.12 18.96
N THR A 137 2.13 -2.47 18.16
CA THR A 137 2.22 -3.78 17.49
C THR A 137 3.22 -4.73 18.13
N LYS A 138 3.78 -4.40 19.29
CA LYS A 138 4.83 -5.20 19.95
C LYS A 138 4.39 -6.62 20.35
N ASP A 139 3.09 -6.84 20.51
CA ASP A 139 2.53 -8.15 20.86
C ASP A 139 2.19 -8.99 19.61
N CYS A 140 2.34 -8.42 18.40
CA CYS A 140 2.19 -9.15 17.15
C CYS A 140 3.37 -10.08 16.94
N THR A 141 3.09 -11.27 16.41
CA THR A 141 4.11 -12.24 16.00
C THR A 141 4.40 -12.19 14.50
N ALA A 142 3.56 -11.48 13.75
CA ALA A 142 3.75 -11.22 12.33
C ALA A 142 3.18 -9.87 11.93
N MET A 143 3.74 -9.30 10.86
CA MET A 143 3.27 -8.04 10.27
C MET A 143 3.12 -8.17 8.76
N ILE A 144 2.04 -7.62 8.22
CA ILE A 144 1.86 -7.36 6.80
C ILE A 144 2.18 -5.89 6.52
N LEU A 145 3.03 -5.65 5.54
CA LEU A 145 3.57 -4.31 5.25
C LEU A 145 3.16 -3.88 3.84
N TYR A 146 2.77 -2.62 3.69
CA TYR A 146 2.16 -2.09 2.47
C TYR A 146 2.98 -2.38 1.20
N ASN A 147 4.31 -2.27 1.27
CA ASN A 147 5.23 -2.56 0.17
C ASN A 147 6.65 -2.79 0.70
N ASP A 148 7.58 -3.09 -0.19
CA ASP A 148 8.96 -3.41 0.17
C ASP A 148 9.73 -2.22 0.73
N GLU A 149 9.41 -0.98 0.36
CA GLU A 149 10.00 0.22 0.96
C GLU A 149 9.67 0.31 2.47
N VAL A 150 8.40 0.04 2.81
CA VAL A 150 7.96 -0.02 4.22
C VAL A 150 8.60 -1.22 4.92
N ALA A 151 8.71 -2.35 4.22
CA ALA A 151 9.33 -3.56 4.77
C ALA A 151 10.81 -3.33 5.08
N GLY A 152 11.58 -2.76 4.18
CA GLY A 152 12.99 -2.41 4.38
C GLY A 152 13.18 -1.50 5.58
N SER A 153 12.41 -0.41 5.63
CA SER A 153 12.45 0.54 6.76
C SER A 153 12.13 -0.12 8.10
N TYR A 154 11.14 -1.04 8.11
CA TYR A 154 10.73 -1.73 9.31
C TYR A 154 11.74 -2.82 9.72
N MET A 155 12.34 -3.54 8.77
CA MET A 155 13.41 -4.51 9.02
C MET A 155 14.63 -3.85 9.66
N ASP A 156 15.09 -2.71 9.13
CA ASP A 156 16.20 -1.96 9.71
C ASP A 156 15.89 -1.50 11.13
N PHE A 157 14.67 -1.03 11.36
CA PHE A 157 14.22 -0.64 12.69
C PHE A 157 14.21 -1.82 13.67
N LEU A 158 13.80 -3.02 13.26
CA LEU A 158 13.81 -4.22 14.09
C LEU A 158 15.25 -4.68 14.38
N LYS A 159 16.11 -4.68 13.35
CA LYS A 159 17.54 -5.01 13.46
C LYS A 159 18.25 -4.12 14.46
N ASP A 160 18.00 -2.81 14.45
CA ASP A 160 18.55 -1.84 15.42
C ASP A 160 18.14 -2.19 16.87
N ARG A 161 17.12 -3.02 17.09
CA ARG A 161 16.64 -3.49 18.39
C ARG A 161 17.09 -4.90 18.74
N GLY A 162 17.87 -5.53 17.88
CA GLY A 162 18.29 -6.91 18.05
C GLY A 162 17.19 -7.93 17.82
N LEU A 163 16.07 -7.55 17.18
CA LEU A 163 14.99 -8.45 16.78
C LEU A 163 15.29 -9.05 15.42
N ARG A 164 15.08 -10.36 15.29
CA ARG A 164 15.37 -11.13 14.10
C ARG A 164 14.09 -11.43 13.32
N VAL A 165 14.22 -11.39 12.03
CA VAL A 165 13.17 -11.79 11.08
C VAL A 165 13.65 -13.08 10.39
N PRO A 166 12.90 -14.16 10.39
CA PRO A 166 11.53 -14.33 10.92
C PRO A 166 11.43 -14.80 12.38
N GLU A 167 12.56 -15.07 13.11
CA GLU A 167 12.58 -15.80 14.37
C GLU A 167 11.83 -15.10 15.51
N ASP A 168 11.94 -13.80 15.61
CA ASP A 168 11.27 -13.01 16.66
C ASP A 168 9.97 -12.37 16.17
N ILE A 169 9.87 -12.07 14.86
CA ILE A 169 8.69 -11.57 14.18
C ILE A 169 8.75 -11.89 12.66
N SER A 170 7.67 -12.44 12.11
CA SER A 170 7.56 -12.70 10.68
C SER A 170 7.04 -11.47 9.93
N LEU A 171 7.59 -11.21 8.76
CA LEU A 171 7.16 -10.11 7.88
C LEU A 171 6.74 -10.64 6.52
N VAL A 172 5.70 -10.04 5.96
CA VAL A 172 5.31 -10.18 4.55
C VAL A 172 5.08 -8.81 3.95
N SER A 173 5.41 -8.65 2.68
CA SER A 173 5.18 -7.40 1.93
C SER A 173 4.73 -7.69 0.50
N PHE A 174 4.48 -6.65 -0.25
CA PHE A 174 4.11 -6.68 -1.66
C PHE A 174 5.27 -6.16 -2.50
N ASP A 175 5.16 -6.37 -3.82
CA ASP A 175 5.97 -5.82 -4.93
C ASP A 175 7.19 -6.66 -5.32
N ASP A 176 7.83 -7.42 -4.43
CA ASP A 176 9.04 -8.23 -4.70
C ASP A 176 10.14 -7.41 -5.41
N ALA A 177 10.34 -6.18 -4.94
CA ALA A 177 11.40 -5.31 -5.43
C ALA A 177 12.75 -5.86 -4.94
N GLY A 178 13.49 -6.50 -5.84
CA GLY A 178 14.81 -7.04 -5.52
C GLY A 178 15.80 -5.94 -5.11
N PRO A 179 16.91 -6.30 -4.46
CA PRO A 179 17.91 -5.34 -3.97
C PRO A 179 18.58 -4.50 -5.07
N GLU A 180 18.33 -4.79 -6.34
CA GLU A 180 18.88 -4.04 -7.49
C GLU A 180 18.10 -2.77 -7.84
N GLN A 181 16.96 -2.49 -7.18
CA GLN A 181 16.18 -1.27 -7.40
C GLN A 181 16.55 -0.10 -6.48
N GLU A 182 17.52 -0.28 -5.58
CA GLU A 182 18.03 0.77 -4.67
C GLU A 182 19.25 1.53 -5.26
N ALA A 183 19.44 1.55 -6.57
CA ALA A 183 20.56 2.24 -7.21
C ALA A 183 20.13 3.56 -7.88
#